data_d1a12609de1171c14a00e55b04cf81fa
#
_entry.id   d1a12609de1171c14a00e55b04cf81fa
#
_cell.length_a   1.000
_cell.length_b   1.000
_cell.length_c   1.000
_cell.angle_alpha   90.00
_cell.angle_beta   90.00
_cell.angle_gamma   90.00
#
_symmetry.space_group_name_H-M   'P 1'
#
loop_
_entity.id
_entity.type
_entity.pdbx_description
1 polymer ?
#
loop_
_entity_poly.entity_id
_entity_poly.type
_entity_poly.pdbx_seq_one_letter_code
_entity_poly.pdbx_strand_id
1 'polypeptide(L)'
;MVREFSAGGVVLRRMSEGWHIAVIEPQKEGSEKPSAGRGSRRAVPRKVIFALPKGLVDEGEKPDQTAVREVREETGITATLISKLADIKYIYVRSWGDGERVFKIVSFYLLKYQSGRIDDISPEMRIEVHRAFWLPLEEAVSRMAYSGERQVVRKALEYVQSHAEV
;
A
#
# COMPACT_ATOMS: atom_id res chain seq x y z
N MET A 1 3.88 -15.77 20.12
CA MET A 1 3.64 -15.13 18.83
C MET A 1 3.64 -13.63 18.98
N VAL A 2 4.37 -12.98 18.13
CA VAL A 2 4.47 -11.53 18.17
C VAL A 2 3.32 -10.94 17.36
N ARG A 3 2.81 -9.79 17.77
CA ARG A 3 1.76 -9.10 17.04
C ARG A 3 2.33 -7.83 16.43
N GLU A 4 1.96 -7.55 15.20
CA GLU A 4 2.37 -6.35 14.51
C GLU A 4 1.17 -5.62 13.99
N PHE A 5 1.13 -4.31 14.15
CA PHE A 5 0.01 -3.51 13.66
C PHE A 5 0.52 -2.50 12.65
N SER A 6 -0.14 -2.47 11.49
CA SER A 6 0.16 -1.51 10.43
C SER A 6 -1.13 -0.84 10.00
N ALA A 7 -1.01 0.25 9.29
CA ALA A 7 -2.17 0.91 8.72
C ALA A 7 -1.80 1.52 7.38
N GLY A 8 -2.76 1.63 6.52
CA GLY A 8 -2.56 2.21 5.22
C GLY A 8 -3.83 2.83 4.68
N GLY A 9 -3.77 3.34 3.47
CA GLY A 9 -4.90 4.07 2.95
C GLY A 9 -5.16 3.92 1.48
N VAL A 10 -6.43 4.06 1.12
CA VAL A 10 -6.87 4.17 -0.25
C VAL A 10 -7.26 5.63 -0.41
N VAL A 11 -6.48 6.39 -1.18
CA VAL A 11 -6.71 7.81 -1.36
C VAL A 11 -7.51 8.03 -2.63
N LEU A 12 -8.71 8.54 -2.48
CA LEU A 12 -9.60 8.82 -3.61
C LEU A 12 -9.33 10.19 -4.18
N ARG A 13 -9.23 10.28 -5.50
CA ARG A 13 -9.14 11.56 -6.18
C ARG A 13 -9.95 11.49 -7.46
N ARG A 14 -10.83 12.47 -7.65
CA ARG A 14 -11.60 12.50 -8.88
C ARG A 14 -10.82 13.27 -9.93
N MET A 15 -10.54 12.62 -11.04
CA MET A 15 -9.81 13.24 -12.13
C MET A 15 -10.70 13.26 -13.37
N SER A 16 -10.26 13.86 -14.46
CA SER A 16 -11.10 14.02 -15.63
C SER A 16 -11.59 12.69 -16.16
N GLU A 17 -10.83 11.63 -15.98
CA GLU A 17 -11.24 10.34 -16.46
C GLU A 17 -11.86 9.46 -15.41
N GLY A 18 -12.26 9.99 -14.28
CA GLY A 18 -12.92 9.22 -13.25
C GLY A 18 -12.13 9.13 -11.95
N TRP A 19 -12.54 8.21 -11.11
CA TRP A 19 -11.90 8.06 -9.80
C TRP A 19 -10.58 7.33 -9.91
N HIS A 20 -9.60 7.83 -9.18
CA HIS A 20 -8.26 7.24 -9.13
C HIS A 20 -7.85 7.05 -7.67
N ILE A 21 -6.90 6.17 -7.45
CA ILE A 21 -6.33 6.00 -6.11
C ILE A 21 -4.80 6.04 -6.21
N ALA A 22 -4.17 6.41 -5.12
CA ALA A 22 -2.71 6.47 -5.07
C ALA A 22 -2.17 5.09 -4.72
N VAL A 23 -1.32 4.55 -5.56
CA VAL A 23 -0.70 3.25 -5.30
C VAL A 23 0.81 3.36 -5.41
N ILE A 24 1.51 2.38 -4.89
CA ILE A 24 2.96 2.36 -4.97
C ILE A 24 3.42 1.11 -5.67
N GLU A 25 4.61 1.19 -6.22
CA GLU A 25 5.33 0.04 -6.71
C GLU A 25 6.49 -0.11 -5.74
N PRO A 26 6.48 -1.11 -4.85
CA PRO A 26 7.56 -1.26 -3.87
C PRO A 26 8.86 -1.60 -4.56
N GLN A 27 9.99 -1.30 -3.90
CA GLN A 27 11.26 -1.73 -4.43
C GLN A 27 11.34 -3.25 -4.32
N LYS A 28 12.00 -3.86 -5.30
CA LYS A 28 12.07 -5.27 -5.26
C LYS A 28 13.09 -5.68 -4.29
N GLU A 29 12.66 -6.50 -3.31
CA GLU A 29 13.54 -6.87 -2.34
C GLU A 29 14.15 -8.05 -2.81
N GLY A 30 14.97 -8.60 -2.49
CA GLY A 30 15.55 -9.81 -2.93
C GLY A 30 16.16 -9.70 -4.22
N SER A 31 16.09 -8.61 -4.75
CA SER A 31 16.67 -8.54 -6.02
C SER A 31 18.09 -8.83 -5.89
N GLU A 32 18.60 -8.70 -4.80
CA GLU A 32 19.94 -8.92 -4.72
C GLU A 32 20.16 -10.31 -4.52
N LYS A 33 19.29 -11.12 -4.36
CA LYS A 33 19.55 -12.43 -4.17
C LYS A 33 19.94 -13.05 -5.33
N PRO A 34 20.97 -13.27 -5.61
CA PRO A 34 21.50 -13.82 -6.78
C PRO A 34 21.19 -15.20 -6.83
N SER A 35 20.43 -15.61 -6.36
CA SER A 35 20.09 -16.89 -6.52
C SER A 35 21.01 -17.73 -7.14
N ALA A 36 21.93 -17.83 -6.77
CA ALA A 36 22.73 -18.80 -7.20
C ALA A 36 22.80 -18.83 -8.54
N GLY A 37 22.42 -18.20 -8.90
CA GLY A 37 22.46 -18.25 -10.08
C GLY A 37 23.05 -18.92 -11.05
N ARG A 38 23.65 -19.68 -10.97
CA ARG A 38 24.26 -20.24 -11.85
C ARG A 38 23.46 -20.49 -12.94
N GLY A 39 22.62 -20.79 -13.04
CA GLY A 39 22.06 -21.15 -14.16
C GLY A 39 21.21 -20.21 -14.77
N SER A 40 20.93 -19.31 -14.19
CA SER A 40 20.01 -18.51 -14.71
C SER A 40 20.37 -17.62 -15.64
N ARG A 41 20.72 -17.94 -16.60
CA ARG A 41 21.06 -17.05 -17.50
C ARG A 41 19.86 -16.46 -18.05
N ARG A 42 18.75 -16.94 -18.05
CA ARG A 42 17.68 -16.41 -18.62
C ARG A 42 17.11 -15.47 -17.70
N ALA A 43 17.08 -14.28 -17.93
CA ALA A 43 16.57 -13.31 -17.05
C ALA A 43 15.10 -13.41 -17.01
N VAL A 44 14.54 -13.74 -15.95
CA VAL A 44 13.10 -13.77 -15.79
C VAL A 44 12.62 -12.35 -15.58
N PRO A 45 11.66 -11.89 -16.31
CA PRO A 45 11.17 -10.53 -16.15
C PRO A 45 10.65 -10.32 -14.76
N ARG A 46 11.02 -9.23 -14.15
CA ARG A 46 10.60 -8.94 -12.86
C ARG A 46 9.16 -8.64 -12.87
N LYS A 47 8.38 -9.19 -11.98
CA LYS A 47 7.00 -8.93 -11.92
C LYS A 47 6.81 -7.59 -11.28
N VAL A 48 6.03 -6.73 -11.90
CA VAL A 48 5.73 -5.43 -11.34
C VAL A 48 4.63 -5.62 -10.30
N ILE A 49 4.87 -5.19 -9.11
CA ILE A 49 3.91 -5.33 -8.02
C ILE A 49 3.34 -3.98 -7.67
N PHE A 50 2.02 -3.86 -7.63
CA PHE A 50 1.35 -2.65 -7.17
C PHE A 50 0.76 -2.94 -5.80
N ALA A 51 0.93 -2.01 -4.89
CA ALA A 51 0.46 -2.17 -3.52
C ALA A 51 -0.11 -0.86 -2.99
N LEU A 52 -0.91 -0.96 -1.95
CA LEU A 52 -1.41 0.22 -1.27
C LEU A 52 -0.35 0.73 -0.30
N PRO A 53 -0.23 2.05 -0.12
CA PRO A 53 0.72 2.59 0.84
C PRO A 53 0.31 2.21 2.26
N LYS A 54 1.28 1.79 3.07
CA LYS A 54 1.01 1.38 4.44
C LYS A 54 2.32 1.24 5.20
N GLY A 55 2.25 1.24 6.49
CA GLY A 55 3.42 1.02 7.34
C GLY A 55 3.04 0.77 8.78
N LEU A 56 4.05 0.56 9.60
CA LEU A 56 3.83 0.21 11.01
C LEU A 56 3.27 1.38 11.78
N VAL A 57 2.39 1.06 12.72
CA VAL A 57 1.84 2.06 13.64
C VAL A 57 2.92 2.38 14.65
N ASP A 58 3.27 3.66 14.78
CA ASP A 58 4.29 4.09 15.72
C ASP A 58 3.70 4.15 17.12
N GLU A 59 4.58 4.09 18.11
CA GLU A 59 4.14 4.16 19.47
C GLU A 59 3.40 5.46 19.71
N GLY A 60 2.25 5.41 20.34
CA GLY A 60 1.45 6.61 20.62
C GLY A 60 0.59 7.07 19.47
N GLU A 61 0.71 6.43 18.32
CA GLU A 61 -0.04 6.82 17.14
C GLU A 61 -1.30 5.97 17.01
N LYS A 62 -2.38 6.55 16.52
CA LYS A 62 -3.58 5.77 16.25
C LYS A 62 -3.52 5.27 14.80
N PRO A 63 -4.14 4.14 14.49
CA PRO A 63 -4.02 3.59 13.14
C PRO A 63 -4.46 4.54 12.02
N ASP A 64 -5.50 5.35 12.24
CA ASP A 64 -5.92 6.29 11.22
C ASP A 64 -4.88 7.38 11.01
N GLN A 65 -4.17 7.78 12.05
CA GLN A 65 -3.08 8.75 11.93
C GLN A 65 -1.93 8.12 11.17
N THR A 66 -1.66 6.84 11.42
CA THR A 66 -0.62 6.11 10.70
C THR A 66 -0.95 6.07 9.21
N ALA A 67 -2.20 5.81 8.87
CA ALA A 67 -2.61 5.74 7.48
C ALA A 67 -2.31 7.05 6.76
N VAL A 68 -2.65 8.17 7.36
CA VAL A 68 -2.41 9.48 6.77
C VAL A 68 -0.91 9.75 6.63
N ARG A 69 -0.15 9.40 7.64
CA ARG A 69 1.29 9.62 7.63
C ARG A 69 1.98 8.74 6.58
N GLU A 70 1.63 7.45 6.55
CA GLU A 70 2.28 6.54 5.61
C GLU A 70 1.92 6.89 4.17
N VAL A 71 0.70 7.31 3.92
CA VAL A 71 0.31 7.75 2.59
C VAL A 71 1.20 8.92 2.17
N ARG A 72 1.42 9.88 3.08
CA ARG A 72 2.22 11.00 2.73
C ARG A 72 3.67 10.61 2.49
N GLU A 73 4.23 9.75 3.34
CA GLU A 73 5.62 9.34 3.20
C GLU A 73 5.84 8.53 1.93
N GLU A 74 4.93 7.64 1.59
CA GLU A 74 5.15 6.73 0.48
C GLU A 74 4.64 7.26 -0.86
N THR A 75 3.76 8.23 -0.87
CA THR A 75 3.20 8.72 -2.12
C THR A 75 3.39 10.22 -2.36
N GLY A 76 3.69 10.98 -1.33
CA GLY A 76 3.77 12.45 -1.43
C GLY A 76 2.44 13.15 -1.27
N ILE A 77 1.37 12.40 -1.01
CA ILE A 77 0.02 12.98 -0.98
C ILE A 77 -0.44 13.22 0.43
N THR A 78 -1.00 14.41 0.68
CA THR A 78 -1.67 14.71 1.93
C THR A 78 -3.15 14.45 1.70
N ALA A 79 -3.74 13.64 2.55
CA ALA A 79 -5.12 13.23 2.39
C ALA A 79 -5.83 13.32 3.73
N THR A 80 -7.16 13.40 3.68
CA THR A 80 -7.97 13.49 4.89
C THR A 80 -8.80 12.23 5.05
N LEU A 81 -9.06 11.87 6.29
CA LEU A 81 -9.75 10.63 6.61
C LEU A 81 -11.23 10.71 6.27
N ILE A 82 -11.76 9.68 5.62
CA ILE A 82 -13.19 9.55 5.42
C ILE A 82 -13.71 8.50 6.39
N SER A 83 -13.21 7.27 6.31
CA SER A 83 -13.71 6.20 7.19
C SER A 83 -12.77 5.00 7.12
N LYS A 84 -12.97 4.04 8.00
CA LYS A 84 -12.20 2.82 7.96
C LYS A 84 -12.83 1.88 6.93
N LEU A 85 -12.01 1.17 6.19
CA LEU A 85 -12.49 0.23 5.20
C LEU A 85 -12.47 -1.21 5.69
N ALA A 86 -11.34 -1.68 6.18
CA ALA A 86 -11.21 -3.08 6.56
C ALA A 86 -9.90 -3.36 7.27
N ASP A 87 -9.85 -4.47 7.97
CA ASP A 87 -8.61 -5.01 8.52
C ASP A 87 -8.24 -6.24 7.71
N ILE A 88 -6.95 -6.38 7.42
CA ILE A 88 -6.43 -7.59 6.80
C ILE A 88 -5.54 -8.25 7.84
N LYS A 89 -5.72 -9.53 8.07
CA LYS A 89 -4.96 -10.26 9.09
C LYS A 89 -4.26 -11.42 8.45
N TYR A 90 -3.01 -11.62 8.82
CA TYR A 90 -2.29 -12.79 8.33
C TYR A 90 -1.13 -13.11 9.27
N ILE A 91 -0.58 -14.31 9.12
CA ILE A 91 0.52 -14.77 9.93
C ILE A 91 1.69 -15.02 9.01
N TYR A 92 2.87 -14.60 9.42
CA TYR A 92 4.07 -14.92 8.67
C TYR A 92 5.18 -15.31 9.65
N VAL A 93 6.23 -15.93 9.12
CA VAL A 93 7.34 -16.34 9.94
C VAL A 93 8.51 -15.45 9.61
N ARG A 94 9.14 -14.88 10.63
CA ARG A 94 10.27 -14.01 10.39
C ARG A 94 11.37 -14.78 9.73
N SER A 95 12.05 -14.18 8.78
CA SER A 95 13.14 -14.83 8.10
C SER A 95 14.43 -14.66 8.87
N TRP A 96 14.44 -13.88 9.94
CA TRP A 96 15.65 -13.66 10.71
C TRP A 96 15.39 -14.07 12.14
N GLY A 97 16.45 -14.17 12.91
CA GLY A 97 16.32 -14.52 14.31
C GLY A 97 15.93 -15.97 14.48
N ASP A 98 15.00 -16.24 15.35
CA ASP A 98 14.63 -17.58 15.65
C ASP A 98 13.45 -18.09 14.84
N GLY A 99 13.06 -17.39 13.81
CA GLY A 99 11.95 -17.85 12.99
C GLY A 99 10.61 -17.68 13.66
N GLU A 100 10.49 -16.71 14.54
CA GLU A 100 9.26 -16.55 15.29
C GLU A 100 8.09 -16.20 14.40
N ARG A 101 6.91 -16.64 14.76
CA ARG A 101 5.69 -16.35 14.01
C ARG A 101 5.17 -14.98 14.41
N VAL A 102 4.72 -14.25 13.42
CA VAL A 102 4.18 -12.90 13.63
C VAL A 102 2.74 -12.87 13.14
N PHE A 103 1.84 -12.37 13.99
CA PHE A 103 0.46 -12.16 13.61
C PHE A 103 0.34 -10.69 13.24
N LYS A 104 0.05 -10.41 12.00
CA LYS A 104 0.01 -9.02 11.53
C LYS A 104 -1.39 -8.61 11.18
N ILE A 105 -1.76 -7.41 11.63
CA ILE A 105 -3.04 -6.81 11.31
C ILE A 105 -2.74 -5.51 10.58
N VAL A 106 -3.31 -5.33 9.39
CA VAL A 106 -3.18 -4.09 8.64
C VAL A 106 -4.56 -3.47 8.53
N SER A 107 -4.72 -2.27 9.07
CA SER A 107 -5.98 -1.55 9.02
C SER A 107 -5.95 -0.57 7.87
N PHE A 108 -6.89 -0.67 6.95
CA PHE A 108 -6.94 0.22 5.79
C PHE A 108 -8.08 1.20 5.93
N TYR A 109 -7.79 2.46 5.57
CA TYR A 109 -8.73 3.56 5.70
C TYR A 109 -8.99 4.20 4.34
N LEU A 110 -10.19 4.74 4.17
CA LEU A 110 -10.55 5.48 2.98
C LEU A 110 -10.21 6.93 3.24
N LEU A 111 -9.44 7.52 2.35
CA LEU A 111 -8.97 8.89 2.48
C LEU A 111 -9.33 9.66 1.24
N LYS A 112 -9.38 10.99 1.38
CA LYS A 112 -9.68 11.86 0.26
C LYS A 112 -8.47 12.73 -0.03
N TYR A 113 -8.12 12.88 -1.29
CA TYR A 113 -6.99 13.72 -1.69
C TYR A 113 -7.21 15.16 -1.23
N GLN A 114 -6.21 15.74 -0.65
CA GLN A 114 -6.28 17.12 -0.24
C GLN A 114 -5.23 17.95 -0.97
N SER A 115 -4.00 17.52 -0.99
CA SER A 115 -2.93 18.27 -1.64
C SER A 115 -1.72 17.40 -1.87
N GLY A 116 -0.72 17.95 -2.52
CA GLY A 116 0.54 17.25 -2.73
C GLY A 116 0.66 16.75 -4.15
N ARG A 117 1.90 16.38 -4.51
CA ARG A 117 2.17 15.88 -5.84
C ARG A 117 2.56 14.41 -5.72
N ILE A 118 1.96 13.57 -6.53
CA ILE A 118 2.23 12.14 -6.47
C ILE A 118 3.71 11.88 -6.77
N ASP A 119 4.29 10.97 -6.05
CA ASP A 119 5.68 10.56 -6.19
C ASP A 119 6.68 11.57 -5.63
N ASP A 120 6.24 12.58 -4.92
CA ASP A 120 7.14 13.56 -4.31
C ASP A 120 7.51 13.00 -2.93
N ILE A 121 8.42 12.05 -2.90
CA ILE A 121 8.79 11.37 -1.68
C ILE A 121 10.28 11.58 -1.40
N SER A 122 10.68 11.38 -0.16
CA SER A 122 12.05 11.66 0.26
C SER A 122 13.03 10.65 -0.31
N PRO A 123 14.32 11.00 -0.40
CA PRO A 123 15.31 10.04 -0.85
C PRO A 123 15.36 8.80 0.02
N GLU A 124 15.12 8.95 1.33
CA GLU A 124 15.12 7.81 2.21
C GLU A 124 13.99 6.85 1.86
N MET A 125 12.84 7.38 1.49
CA MET A 125 11.71 6.53 1.18
C MET A 125 11.91 5.80 -0.14
N ARG A 126 12.79 6.29 -1.02
CA ARG A 126 13.07 5.59 -2.27
C ARG A 126 13.70 4.23 -2.04
N ILE A 127 14.22 3.97 -0.86
CA ILE A 127 14.75 2.66 -0.56
C ILE A 127 13.59 1.66 -0.52
N GLU A 128 12.42 2.09 -0.11
CA GLU A 128 11.27 1.21 0.00
C GLU A 128 10.30 1.32 -1.17
N VAL A 129 10.18 2.48 -1.77
CA VAL A 129 9.18 2.74 -2.80
C VAL A 129 9.88 3.13 -4.10
N HIS A 130 9.69 2.32 -5.14
CA HIS A 130 10.27 2.61 -6.43
C HIS A 130 9.55 3.81 -7.06
N ARG A 131 8.24 3.80 -7.03
CA ARG A 131 7.47 4.96 -7.51
C ARG A 131 6.04 4.91 -6.97
N ALA A 132 5.40 6.06 -6.94
CA ALA A 132 3.99 6.17 -6.58
C ALA A 132 3.26 6.80 -7.76
N PHE A 133 2.00 6.42 -7.98
CA PHE A 133 1.26 6.94 -9.12
C PHE A 133 -0.23 6.80 -8.91
N TRP A 134 -1.01 7.51 -9.72
CA TRP A 134 -2.46 7.41 -9.67
C TRP A 134 -2.92 6.31 -10.60
N LEU A 135 -3.72 5.38 -10.07
CA LEU A 135 -4.24 4.27 -10.85
C LEU A 135 -5.76 4.39 -10.88
N PRO A 136 -6.40 4.18 -12.04
CA PRO A 136 -7.86 4.23 -12.06
C PRO A 136 -8.44 3.23 -11.08
N LEU A 137 -9.44 3.66 -10.32
CA LEU A 137 -10.00 2.84 -9.25
C LEU A 137 -10.54 1.52 -9.77
N GLU A 138 -11.24 1.55 -10.89
CA GLU A 138 -11.80 0.32 -11.42
C GLU A 138 -10.72 -0.66 -11.87
N GLU A 139 -9.62 -0.14 -12.37
CA GLU A 139 -8.52 -0.98 -12.78
C GLU A 139 -7.82 -1.56 -11.56
N ALA A 140 -7.72 -0.79 -10.49
CA ALA A 140 -7.02 -1.22 -9.28
C ALA A 140 -7.66 -2.44 -8.64
N VAL A 141 -8.96 -2.63 -8.81
CA VAL A 141 -9.65 -3.76 -8.21
C VAL A 141 -9.01 -5.08 -8.65
N SER A 142 -8.48 -5.16 -9.85
CA SER A 142 -7.86 -6.38 -10.32
C SER A 142 -6.34 -6.30 -10.43
N ARG A 143 -5.77 -5.11 -10.33
CA ARG A 143 -4.34 -4.95 -10.57
C ARG A 143 -3.46 -5.01 -9.32
N MET A 144 -4.02 -4.86 -8.15
CA MET A 144 -3.20 -4.93 -6.94
C MET A 144 -2.67 -6.34 -6.77
N ALA A 145 -1.44 -6.45 -6.27
CA ALA A 145 -0.78 -7.74 -6.19
C ALA A 145 -1.39 -8.67 -5.15
N TYR A 146 -1.89 -8.11 -4.06
CA TYR A 146 -2.34 -8.94 -2.95
C TYR A 146 -3.86 -9.02 -2.86
N SER A 147 -4.39 -10.23 -2.65
CA SER A 147 -5.83 -10.42 -2.68
C SER A 147 -6.56 -9.62 -1.61
N GLY A 148 -5.95 -9.48 -0.44
CA GLY A 148 -6.58 -8.67 0.62
C GLY A 148 -6.70 -7.22 0.21
N GLU A 149 -5.67 -6.71 -0.47
CA GLU A 149 -5.74 -5.32 -0.93
C GLU A 149 -6.73 -5.16 -2.07
N ARG A 150 -6.88 -6.16 -2.94
CA ARG A 150 -7.91 -6.08 -3.97
C ARG A 150 -9.30 -5.99 -3.34
N GLN A 151 -9.51 -6.70 -2.23
CA GLN A 151 -10.80 -6.62 -1.55
C GLN A 151 -11.01 -5.25 -0.91
N VAL A 152 -9.94 -4.65 -0.37
CA VAL A 152 -10.02 -3.32 0.20
C VAL A 152 -10.37 -2.31 -0.89
N VAL A 153 -9.73 -2.41 -2.05
CA VAL A 153 -10.00 -1.50 -3.16
C VAL A 153 -11.43 -1.68 -3.65
N ARG A 154 -11.94 -2.92 -3.63
CA ARG A 154 -13.32 -3.15 -4.04
C ARG A 154 -14.29 -2.45 -3.10
N LYS A 155 -13.98 -2.43 -1.81
CA LYS A 155 -14.83 -1.71 -0.87
C LYS A 155 -14.80 -0.22 -1.14
N ALA A 156 -13.65 0.31 -1.56
CA ALA A 156 -13.56 1.73 -1.91
C ALA A 156 -14.40 2.02 -3.15
N LEU A 157 -14.40 1.12 -4.12
CA LEU A 157 -15.21 1.30 -5.31
C LEU A 157 -16.69 1.28 -4.94
N GLU A 158 -17.10 0.36 -4.08
CA GLU A 158 -18.48 0.31 -3.64
C GLU A 158 -18.88 1.60 -2.93
N TYR A 159 -17.95 2.17 -2.16
CA TYR A 159 -18.25 3.40 -1.46
C TYR A 159 -18.53 4.53 -2.45
N VAL A 160 -17.67 4.72 -3.48
CA VAL A 160 -17.91 5.80 -4.43
C VAL A 160 -19.16 5.57 -5.26
N GLN A 161 -19.54 4.33 -5.48
CA GLN A 161 -20.76 4.03 -6.24
C GLN A 161 -22.00 4.42 -5.45
N SER A 162 -21.93 4.39 -4.13
CA SER A 162 -23.08 4.73 -3.30
C SER A 162 -23.00 6.13 -2.69
N HIS A 163 -21.90 6.85 -2.88
CA HIS A 163 -21.74 8.17 -2.29
C HIS A 163 -21.26 9.14 -3.38
N ALA A 164 -22.18 9.68 -4.12
CA ALA A 164 -21.84 10.47 -5.28
C ALA A 164 -21.07 11.72 -4.99
N GLU A 165 -21.15 12.23 -3.78
CA GLU A 165 -20.43 13.43 -3.52
C GLU A 165 -19.17 13.28 -2.81
N VAL A 166 -18.45 12.24 -2.84
CA VAL A 166 -17.19 12.08 -2.16
C VAL A 166 -16.15 13.05 -2.65
#